data_7ccf46e51b276eafb7c07a53aef84de5
#
_entry.id   7ccf46e51b276eafb7c07a53aef84de5
#
_cell.length_a   1.000
_cell.length_b   1.000
_cell.length_c   1.000
_cell.angle_alpha   90.00
_cell.angle_beta   90.00
_cell.angle_gamma   90.00
#
_symmetry.space_group_name_H-M   'P 1'
#
loop_
_entity.id
_entity.type
_entity.pdbx_description
1 polymer ?
#
loop_
_entity_poly.entity_id
_entity_poly.type
_entity_poly.pdbx_seq_one_letter_code
_entity_poly.pdbx_strand_id
1 'polypeptide(L)'
;MLLGHADGSISDLDGAVLSTENSAISTILCAENSFTVGTDAGDIVSRNYQNDKIWFASGDSIVTQTTGFEGTHWCARWNGLSGLIEVRDNSEGEILASAVTSKPRVSHSTVNRVVFGFENGQVLVWERELFSRRLENPISIVNERKSDLASRLRSLRK
;
A
#
# COMPACT_ATOMS: atom_id res chain seq x y z
N MET A 1 18.46 -9.48 -8.71
CA MET A 1 17.19 -9.02 -9.33
C MET A 1 16.21 -10.18 -9.30
N LEU A 2 14.94 -9.94 -8.99
CA LEU A 2 13.89 -10.95 -8.99
C LEU A 2 12.97 -10.78 -10.19
N LEU A 3 12.47 -11.89 -10.72
CA LEU A 3 11.53 -11.97 -11.81
C LEU A 3 10.26 -12.70 -11.34
N GLY A 4 9.10 -12.07 -11.51
CA GLY A 4 7.80 -12.68 -11.25
C GLY A 4 7.17 -13.19 -12.54
N HIS A 5 6.55 -14.35 -12.48
CA HIS A 5 6.00 -15.05 -13.62
C HIS A 5 4.47 -15.20 -13.55
N ALA A 6 3.85 -15.42 -14.69
CA ALA A 6 2.40 -15.59 -14.80
C ALA A 6 1.89 -16.91 -14.15
N ASP A 7 2.76 -17.88 -13.94
CA ASP A 7 2.44 -19.13 -13.22
C ASP A 7 2.57 -19.01 -11.70
N GLY A 8 2.89 -17.81 -11.20
CA GLY A 8 3.09 -17.52 -9.78
C GLY A 8 4.51 -17.79 -9.28
N SER A 9 5.41 -18.29 -10.10
CA SER A 9 6.79 -18.50 -9.70
C SER A 9 7.57 -17.19 -9.61
N ILE A 10 8.56 -17.16 -8.71
CA ILE A 10 9.51 -16.07 -8.55
C ILE A 10 10.90 -16.66 -8.70
N SER A 11 11.67 -16.14 -9.64
CA SER A 11 13.04 -16.61 -9.91
C SER A 11 14.06 -15.48 -9.81
N ASP A 12 15.31 -15.86 -9.67
CA ASP A 12 16.44 -14.96 -9.90
C ASP A 12 16.77 -14.86 -11.40
N LEU A 13 17.85 -14.12 -11.72
CA LEU A 13 18.32 -13.94 -13.10
C LEU A 13 18.88 -15.21 -13.71
N ASP A 14 19.36 -16.14 -12.90
CA ASP A 14 19.95 -17.41 -13.36
C ASP A 14 18.85 -18.47 -13.57
N GLY A 15 17.59 -18.13 -13.30
CA GLY A 15 16.41 -18.98 -13.47
C GLY A 15 16.15 -19.89 -12.28
N ALA A 16 16.87 -19.77 -11.17
CA ALA A 16 16.58 -20.52 -9.97
C ALA A 16 15.28 -20.02 -9.32
N VAL A 17 14.30 -20.92 -9.13
CA VAL A 17 13.02 -20.60 -8.51
C VAL A 17 13.21 -20.45 -7.01
N LEU A 18 12.86 -19.28 -6.48
CA LEU A 18 12.95 -18.94 -5.06
C LEU A 18 11.67 -19.29 -4.30
N SER A 19 10.51 -18.99 -4.90
CA SER A 19 9.19 -19.32 -4.34
C SER A 19 8.15 -19.46 -5.44
N THR A 20 6.98 -20.00 -5.07
CA THR A 20 5.81 -20.06 -5.95
C THR A 20 4.57 -19.67 -5.16
N GLU A 21 3.82 -18.74 -5.69
CA GLU A 21 2.53 -18.29 -5.14
C GLU A 21 1.37 -18.91 -5.96
N ASN A 22 0.14 -18.78 -5.47
CA ASN A 22 -1.01 -19.47 -6.04
C ASN A 22 -1.58 -18.80 -7.32
N SER A 23 -1.07 -17.64 -7.71
CA SER A 23 -1.52 -16.92 -8.90
C SER A 23 -0.43 -16.03 -9.49
N ALA A 24 -0.68 -15.48 -10.67
CA ALA A 24 0.28 -14.66 -11.39
C ALA A 24 0.85 -13.51 -10.56
N ILE A 25 2.16 -13.29 -10.65
CA ILE A 25 2.83 -12.21 -9.96
C ILE A 25 2.58 -10.90 -10.71
N SER A 26 1.92 -9.98 -10.06
CA SER A 26 1.63 -8.64 -10.60
C SER A 26 2.71 -7.62 -10.25
N THR A 27 3.29 -7.71 -9.06
CA THR A 27 4.29 -6.77 -8.57
C THR A 27 5.32 -7.43 -7.66
N ILE A 28 6.56 -6.96 -7.70
CA ILE A 28 7.61 -7.35 -6.74
C ILE A 28 8.26 -6.07 -6.20
N LEU A 29 8.38 -6.00 -4.88
CA LEU A 29 9.07 -4.94 -4.17
C LEU A 29 10.24 -5.54 -3.39
N CYS A 30 11.46 -5.17 -3.72
CA CYS A 30 12.66 -5.62 -3.02
C CYS A 30 13.07 -4.60 -1.95
N ALA A 31 13.43 -5.09 -0.78
CA ALA A 31 14.05 -4.36 0.32
C ALA A 31 15.41 -4.98 0.65
N GLU A 32 16.12 -4.43 1.62
CA GLU A 32 17.49 -4.87 1.95
C GLU A 32 17.56 -6.36 2.35
N ASN A 33 16.62 -6.82 3.21
CA ASN A 33 16.63 -8.17 3.77
C ASN A 33 15.39 -8.99 3.41
N SER A 34 14.50 -8.46 2.58
CA SER A 34 13.21 -9.08 2.24
C SER A 34 12.72 -8.65 0.86
N PHE A 35 11.73 -9.34 0.38
CA PHE A 35 10.95 -8.91 -0.78
C PHE A 35 9.47 -9.15 -0.52
N THR A 36 8.64 -8.32 -1.13
CA THR A 36 7.19 -8.43 -1.03
C THR A 36 6.60 -8.62 -2.42
N VAL A 37 5.75 -9.61 -2.54
CA VAL A 37 5.11 -10.01 -3.80
C VAL A 37 3.63 -9.69 -3.73
N GLY A 38 3.11 -9.04 -4.76
CA GLY A 38 1.69 -8.88 -4.98
C GLY A 38 1.23 -9.74 -6.14
N THR A 39 0.07 -10.37 -6.01
CA THR A 39 -0.53 -11.21 -7.04
C THR A 39 -1.76 -10.56 -7.68
N ASP A 40 -2.16 -11.01 -8.84
CA ASP A 40 -3.39 -10.57 -9.51
C ASP A 40 -4.66 -11.06 -8.79
N ALA A 41 -4.56 -12.17 -8.02
CA ALA A 41 -5.64 -12.61 -7.13
C ALA A 41 -5.80 -11.75 -5.86
N GLY A 42 -4.86 -10.82 -5.60
CA GLY A 42 -4.94 -9.88 -4.48
C GLY A 42 -4.18 -10.32 -3.23
N ASP A 43 -3.39 -11.36 -3.30
CA ASP A 43 -2.51 -11.76 -2.20
C ASP A 43 -1.25 -10.88 -2.17
N ILE A 44 -0.82 -10.52 -0.97
CA ILE A 44 0.49 -9.93 -0.70
C ILE A 44 1.24 -10.87 0.23
N VAL A 45 2.45 -11.23 -0.15
CA VAL A 45 3.34 -12.10 0.63
C VAL A 45 4.67 -11.41 0.82
N SER A 46 5.07 -11.20 2.06
CA SER A 46 6.42 -10.75 2.40
C SER A 46 7.27 -11.94 2.80
N ARG A 47 8.48 -12.02 2.25
CA ARG A 47 9.44 -13.09 2.49
C ARG A 47 10.85 -12.53 2.71
N ASN A 48 11.65 -13.24 3.48
CA ASN A 48 13.10 -13.01 3.48
C ASN A 48 13.76 -13.70 2.27
N TYR A 49 15.04 -13.44 2.05
CA TYR A 49 15.77 -14.06 0.93
C TYR A 49 16.11 -15.56 1.14
N GLN A 50 15.82 -16.11 2.34
CA GLN A 50 15.81 -17.54 2.62
C GLN A 50 14.48 -18.21 2.27
N ASN A 51 13.52 -17.43 1.74
CA ASN A 51 12.16 -17.83 1.39
C ASN A 51 11.22 -18.08 2.59
N ASP A 52 11.59 -17.71 3.79
CA ASP A 52 10.67 -17.78 4.93
C ASP A 52 9.62 -16.67 4.79
N LYS A 53 8.37 -17.05 5.04
CA LYS A 53 7.26 -16.09 5.03
C LYS A 53 7.31 -15.23 6.29
N ILE A 54 7.36 -13.91 6.12
CA ILE A 54 7.32 -12.93 7.21
C ILE A 54 5.87 -12.63 7.57
N TRP A 55 5.08 -12.21 6.59
CA TRP A 55 3.64 -11.98 6.74
C TRP A 55 2.89 -12.22 5.43
N PHE A 56 1.55 -12.26 5.55
CA PHE A 56 0.63 -12.48 4.43
C PHE A 56 -0.64 -11.65 4.61
N ALA A 57 -1.19 -11.15 3.52
CA ALA A 57 -2.49 -10.49 3.49
C ALA A 57 -3.19 -10.75 2.15
N SER A 58 -4.49 -10.98 2.22
CA SER A 58 -5.36 -11.12 1.03
C SER A 58 -6.30 -9.93 0.88
N GLY A 59 -6.80 -9.71 -0.32
CA GLY A 59 -7.77 -8.66 -0.62
C GLY A 59 -8.02 -8.53 -2.11
N ASP A 60 -8.38 -7.33 -2.55
CA ASP A 60 -8.54 -7.02 -3.97
C ASP A 60 -7.22 -7.05 -4.73
N SER A 61 -7.27 -7.18 -6.05
CA SER A 61 -6.12 -7.26 -6.95
C SER A 61 -5.09 -6.14 -6.71
N ILE A 62 -3.82 -6.52 -6.61
CA ILE A 62 -2.72 -5.57 -6.41
C ILE A 62 -2.33 -4.94 -7.74
N VAL A 63 -2.37 -3.61 -7.79
CA VAL A 63 -1.99 -2.84 -8.98
C VAL A 63 -0.54 -2.37 -8.90
N THR A 64 -0.14 -1.86 -7.75
CA THR A 64 1.21 -1.32 -7.53
C THR A 64 1.56 -1.31 -6.05
N GLN A 65 2.84 -1.37 -5.75
CA GLN A 65 3.37 -1.30 -4.39
C GLN A 65 4.69 -0.54 -4.34
N THR A 66 5.02 0.03 -3.19
CA THR A 66 6.27 0.75 -2.95
C THR A 66 6.64 0.70 -1.46
N THR A 67 7.91 0.89 -1.15
CA THR A 67 8.35 1.18 0.22
C THR A 67 7.84 2.55 0.63
N GLY A 68 7.62 2.75 1.92
CA GLY A 68 7.24 4.04 2.47
C GLY A 68 8.20 4.52 3.53
N PHE A 69 7.70 5.38 4.41
CA PHE A 69 8.46 5.96 5.52
C PHE A 69 8.59 4.94 6.65
N GLU A 70 9.71 4.98 7.38
CA GLU A 70 9.88 4.27 8.66
C GLU A 70 9.59 2.76 8.59
N GLY A 71 9.98 2.12 7.48
CA GLY A 71 9.76 0.69 7.30
C GLY A 71 8.32 0.30 6.95
N THR A 72 7.50 1.23 6.45
CA THR A 72 6.15 0.92 6.00
C THR A 72 6.13 0.37 4.58
N HIS A 73 5.19 -0.52 4.32
CA HIS A 73 4.83 -1.03 3.01
C HIS A 73 3.55 -0.36 2.53
N TRP A 74 3.55 0.19 1.33
CA TRP A 74 2.41 0.84 0.71
C TRP A 74 1.98 0.07 -0.52
N CYS A 75 0.71 -0.30 -0.60
CA CYS A 75 0.14 -0.96 -1.77
C CYS A 75 -1.16 -0.31 -2.19
N ALA A 76 -1.46 -0.41 -3.48
CA ALA A 76 -2.72 0.03 -4.04
C ALA A 76 -3.44 -1.15 -4.70
N ARG A 77 -4.71 -1.31 -4.32
CA ARG A 77 -5.61 -2.38 -4.77
C ARG A 77 -6.71 -1.83 -5.66
N TRP A 78 -7.31 -2.71 -6.45
CA TRP A 78 -8.44 -2.39 -7.30
C TRP A 78 -9.47 -3.52 -7.31
N ASN A 79 -10.73 -3.21 -6.97
CA ASN A 79 -11.83 -4.17 -6.94
C ASN A 79 -12.77 -4.09 -8.16
N GLY A 80 -12.41 -3.34 -9.19
CA GLY A 80 -13.25 -3.09 -10.36
C GLY A 80 -14.08 -1.80 -10.29
N LEU A 81 -14.32 -1.25 -9.11
CA LEU A 81 -15.13 -0.05 -8.88
C LEU A 81 -14.36 1.08 -8.17
N SER A 82 -13.60 0.75 -7.15
CA SER A 82 -12.81 1.70 -6.36
C SER A 82 -11.41 1.20 -6.10
N GLY A 83 -10.48 2.13 -5.98
CA GLY A 83 -9.13 1.87 -5.50
C GLY A 83 -9.05 1.95 -3.98
N LEU A 84 -8.12 1.22 -3.42
CA LEU A 84 -7.76 1.26 -2.00
C LEU A 84 -6.24 1.35 -1.88
N ILE A 85 -5.75 2.40 -1.22
CA ILE A 85 -4.36 2.44 -0.78
C ILE A 85 -4.33 1.93 0.66
N GLU A 86 -3.45 0.98 0.94
CA GLU A 86 -3.16 0.47 2.27
C GLU A 86 -1.71 0.79 2.63
N VAL A 87 -1.52 1.25 3.86
CA VAL A 87 -0.22 1.42 4.48
C VAL A 87 -0.09 0.37 5.56
N ARG A 88 0.93 -0.45 5.48
CA ARG A 88 1.16 -1.57 6.38
C ARG A 88 2.51 -1.45 7.08
N ASP A 89 2.57 -1.95 8.29
CA ASP A 89 3.84 -2.25 8.92
C ASP A 89 4.57 -3.34 8.12
N ASN A 90 5.85 -3.16 7.87
CA ASN A 90 6.61 -4.10 7.05
C ASN A 90 7.09 -5.35 7.82
N SER A 91 7.06 -5.30 9.14
CA SER A 91 7.48 -6.45 9.99
C SER A 91 6.35 -7.43 10.24
N GLU A 92 5.11 -6.95 10.42
CA GLU A 92 3.96 -7.76 10.81
C GLU A 92 2.84 -7.76 9.77
N GLY A 93 2.86 -6.81 8.82
CA GLY A 93 1.84 -6.68 7.77
C GLY A 93 0.53 -6.05 8.26
N GLU A 94 0.49 -5.51 9.48
CA GLU A 94 -0.69 -4.83 10.02
C GLU A 94 -1.01 -3.55 9.26
N ILE A 95 -2.31 -3.25 9.09
CA ILE A 95 -2.75 -2.01 8.43
C ILE A 95 -2.65 -0.84 9.41
N LEU A 96 -1.77 0.10 9.12
CA LEU A 96 -1.59 1.35 9.86
C LEU A 96 -2.55 2.45 9.39
N ALA A 97 -2.84 2.48 8.09
CA ALA A 97 -3.74 3.46 7.48
C ALA A 97 -4.30 2.93 6.16
N SER A 98 -5.46 3.44 5.77
CA SER A 98 -6.03 3.16 4.46
C SER A 98 -6.79 4.37 3.89
N ALA A 99 -6.89 4.43 2.55
CA ALA A 99 -7.63 5.49 1.85
C ALA A 99 -8.30 4.93 0.59
N VAL A 100 -9.59 5.22 0.43
CA VAL A 100 -10.32 4.93 -0.80
C VAL A 100 -9.96 5.96 -1.87
N THR A 101 -9.72 5.49 -3.09
CA THR A 101 -9.22 6.31 -4.20
C THR A 101 -9.91 5.94 -5.51
N SER A 102 -9.59 6.68 -6.59
CA SER A 102 -9.83 6.24 -7.95
C SER A 102 -8.86 5.09 -8.33
N LYS A 103 -8.99 4.56 -9.55
CA LYS A 103 -8.17 3.44 -10.02
C LYS A 103 -6.68 3.80 -10.01
N PRO A 104 -5.86 3.12 -9.18
CA PRO A 104 -4.43 3.37 -9.13
C PRO A 104 -3.74 2.83 -10.39
N ARG A 105 -2.60 3.42 -10.75
CA ARG A 105 -1.78 3.01 -11.91
C ARG A 105 -0.34 2.75 -11.51
N VAL A 106 0.23 3.64 -10.73
CA VAL A 106 1.67 3.65 -10.44
C VAL A 106 1.91 4.21 -9.05
N SER A 107 2.96 3.73 -8.42
CA SER A 107 3.49 4.28 -7.18
C SER A 107 4.99 4.51 -7.28
N HIS A 108 5.47 5.47 -6.53
CA HIS A 108 6.89 5.76 -6.37
C HIS A 108 7.16 6.31 -4.99
N SER A 109 8.32 6.04 -4.44
CA SER A 109 8.74 6.60 -3.16
C SER A 109 10.15 7.19 -3.22
N THR A 110 10.33 8.17 -2.35
CA THR A 110 11.63 8.75 -1.99
C THR A 110 11.75 8.76 -0.47
N VAL A 111 12.89 9.20 0.05
CA VAL A 111 13.10 9.30 1.50
C VAL A 111 12.00 10.13 2.20
N ASN A 112 11.45 11.16 1.52
CA ASN A 112 10.52 12.12 2.12
C ASN A 112 9.10 12.08 1.55
N ARG A 113 8.85 11.32 0.48
CA ARG A 113 7.56 11.33 -0.22
C ARG A 113 7.17 9.95 -0.72
N VAL A 114 5.89 9.65 -0.62
CA VAL A 114 5.23 8.55 -1.33
C VAL A 114 4.21 9.16 -2.29
N VAL A 115 4.21 8.70 -3.53
CA VAL A 115 3.39 9.24 -4.62
C VAL A 115 2.60 8.12 -5.26
N PHE A 116 1.31 8.34 -5.50
CA PHE A 116 0.48 7.47 -6.32
C PHE A 116 -0.15 8.25 -7.47
N GLY A 117 -0.04 7.72 -8.67
CA GLY A 117 -0.72 8.20 -9.87
C GLY A 117 -1.93 7.34 -10.20
N PHE A 118 -3.01 7.98 -10.68
CA PHE A 118 -4.30 7.37 -10.95
C PHE A 118 -4.72 7.48 -12.42
N GLU A 119 -5.61 6.61 -12.87
CA GLU A 119 -6.08 6.55 -14.26
C GLU A 119 -6.79 7.82 -14.72
N ASN A 120 -7.43 8.54 -13.79
CA ASN A 120 -8.10 9.82 -14.06
C ASN A 120 -7.15 11.03 -14.13
N GLY A 121 -5.83 10.81 -14.06
CA GLY A 121 -4.81 11.87 -14.07
C GLY A 121 -4.54 12.51 -12.70
N GLN A 122 -5.26 12.09 -11.65
CA GLN A 122 -4.98 12.54 -10.28
C GLN A 122 -3.62 12.00 -9.82
N VAL A 123 -2.93 12.81 -9.00
CA VAL A 123 -1.71 12.41 -8.29
C VAL A 123 -1.89 12.74 -6.82
N LEU A 124 -1.65 11.77 -5.94
CA LEU A 124 -1.60 11.98 -4.51
C LEU A 124 -0.16 11.88 -4.01
N VAL A 125 0.21 12.82 -3.16
CA VAL A 125 1.54 12.91 -2.56
C VAL A 125 1.40 12.91 -1.05
N TRP A 126 2.07 11.98 -0.40
CA TRP A 126 2.22 11.98 1.06
C TRP A 126 3.64 12.44 1.40
N GLU A 127 3.73 13.40 2.29
CA GLU A 127 5.00 13.86 2.87
C GLU A 127 5.22 13.19 4.22
N ARG A 128 6.44 12.78 4.49
CA ARG A 128 6.84 12.04 5.69
C ARG A 128 6.37 12.72 6.98
N GLU A 129 6.67 14.01 7.16
CA GLU A 129 6.31 14.74 8.38
C GLU A 129 4.79 14.79 8.62
N LEU A 130 4.01 15.01 7.56
CA LEU A 130 2.55 15.07 7.67
C LEU A 130 1.95 13.70 7.95
N PHE A 131 2.53 12.65 7.41
CA PHE A 131 2.10 11.28 7.63
C PHE A 131 2.37 10.85 9.08
N SER A 132 3.60 11.04 9.58
CA SER A 132 3.98 10.70 10.95
C SER A 132 3.10 11.42 11.98
N ARG A 133 2.86 12.72 11.81
CA ARG A 133 1.93 13.48 12.68
C ARG A 133 0.50 12.92 12.70
N ARG A 134 0.03 12.37 11.59
CA ARG A 134 -1.32 11.76 11.50
C ARG A 134 -1.39 10.40 12.15
N LEU A 135 -0.32 9.61 12.12
CA LEU A 135 -0.23 8.35 12.84
C LEU A 135 -0.17 8.55 14.35
N GLU A 136 0.60 9.54 14.80
CA GLU A 136 0.71 9.88 16.22
C GLU A 136 -0.61 10.44 16.81
N ASN A 137 -1.42 11.12 15.98
CA ASN A 137 -2.68 11.74 16.38
C ASN A 137 -3.85 11.22 15.50
N PRO A 138 -4.19 9.95 15.60
CA PRO A 138 -5.30 9.42 14.83
C PRO A 138 -6.62 9.96 15.40
N ILE A 139 -7.23 10.99 14.77
CA ILE A 139 -8.68 11.20 14.95
C ILE A 139 -9.22 12.31 15.88
N SER A 140 -8.60 13.37 16.14
CA SER A 140 -9.39 14.50 16.69
C SER A 140 -10.04 15.39 15.60
N ILE A 141 -9.53 15.38 14.37
CA ILE A 141 -9.85 16.42 13.37
C ILE A 141 -11.20 16.22 12.67
N VAL A 142 -11.71 15.00 12.50
CA VAL A 142 -12.96 14.77 11.77
C VAL A 142 -14.20 15.06 12.62
N ASN A 143 -14.14 14.77 13.91
CA ASN A 143 -15.26 14.99 14.82
C ASN A 143 -15.36 16.45 15.27
N GLU A 144 -14.26 17.14 15.51
CA GLU A 144 -14.27 18.56 15.87
C GLU A 144 -14.76 19.46 14.73
N ARG A 145 -14.30 19.26 13.49
CA ARG A 145 -14.79 20.05 12.35
C ARG A 145 -16.27 19.80 12.04
N LYS A 146 -16.77 18.57 12.17
CA LYS A 146 -18.21 18.30 12.00
C LYS A 146 -19.03 18.90 13.13
N SER A 147 -18.55 18.87 14.37
CA SER A 147 -19.18 19.46 15.52
C SER A 147 -19.21 20.99 15.43
N ASP A 148 -18.11 21.63 15.04
CA ASP A 148 -18.00 23.08 14.90
C ASP A 148 -18.85 23.62 13.73
N LEU A 149 -18.85 22.94 12.57
CA LEU A 149 -19.73 23.25 11.44
C LEU A 149 -21.22 23.10 11.79
N ALA A 150 -21.59 22.04 12.49
CA ALA A 150 -22.96 21.81 12.94
C ALA A 150 -23.40 22.89 13.96
N SER A 151 -22.51 23.32 14.86
CA SER A 151 -22.75 24.38 15.82
C SER A 151 -22.93 25.75 15.13
N ARG A 152 -22.08 26.07 14.15
CA ARG A 152 -22.17 27.30 13.35
C ARG A 152 -23.42 27.36 12.49
N LEU A 153 -23.83 26.23 11.88
CA LEU A 153 -25.09 26.15 11.12
C LEU A 153 -26.33 26.30 12.00
N ARG A 154 -26.30 25.85 13.26
CA ARG A 154 -27.40 26.06 14.21
C ARG A 154 -27.51 27.51 14.67
N SER A 155 -26.40 28.22 14.80
CA SER A 155 -26.39 29.63 15.19
C SER A 155 -26.89 30.58 14.09
N LEU A 156 -26.85 30.18 12.81
CA LEU A 156 -27.35 30.94 11.69
C LEU A 156 -28.86 30.76 11.42
N ARG A 157 -29.53 29.89 12.16
CA ARG A 157 -30.98 29.61 12.05
C ARG A 157 -31.85 30.35 13.07
N LYS A 158 -31.31 31.36 13.77
CA LYS A 158 -32.09 32.22 14.68
C LYS A 158 -32.41 33.57 14.00
#